data_a4bc43612b4faeef537e116417a5e84c
#
_entry.id   a4bc43612b4faeef537e116417a5e84c
#
_cell.length_a   1.000
_cell.length_b   1.000
_cell.length_c   1.000
_cell.angle_alpha   90.00
_cell.angle_beta   90.00
_cell.angle_gamma   90.00
#
_symmetry.space_group_name_H-M   'P 1'
#
loop_
_entity.id
_entity.type
_entity.pdbx_description
1 polymer ?
#
loop_
_entity_poly.entity_id
_entity_poly.type
_entity_poly.pdbx_seq_one_letter_code
_entity_poly.pdbx_strand_id
1 'polypeptide(L)'
;MRPGALAAVKGQVTEWSVPTPKFARDPAPAPDGTMYITVMQGDRIAHFDPATKKFREWDLPAGARPHGLVVDKNGIVFYTGNGNGTIGRLDPATGKVTEFKTSSSGSGPHTIIEAADGTLWFTMQSADRIGHLDPASGKITEYETRGGPYGLAISKDGAIWFCELSGHRMGRLDPATGKITEVEQPRGTGPRRVAANADGSILWFAFYGSNELVKFDPIAQKVLKKYALPAGKGGGAYAVTVDGAGFPWVDEISGNTVIRLDPATEKMQVINLPTPNTGIRKMIIAADGRLWYMGSHVGKIGVIE
;
A
#
# COMPACT_ATOMS: atom_id res chain seq x y z
N MET A 1 -0.39 -12.98 -19.84
CA MET A 1 -1.85 -12.84 -20.11
C MET A 1 -2.27 -11.50 -19.54
N ARG A 2 -2.99 -10.66 -20.30
CA ARG A 2 -3.60 -9.46 -19.74
C ARG A 2 -4.62 -9.92 -18.69
N PRO A 3 -4.63 -9.40 -17.44
CA PRO A 3 -5.72 -9.67 -16.53
C PRO A 3 -7.01 -9.24 -17.24
N GLY A 4 -8.00 -10.13 -17.25
CA GLY A 4 -9.28 -9.84 -17.86
C GLY A 4 -9.87 -8.58 -17.24
N ALA A 5 -10.38 -7.66 -18.06
CA ALA A 5 -11.15 -6.55 -17.59
C ALA A 5 -12.31 -7.12 -16.78
N LEU A 6 -12.41 -6.77 -15.49
CA LEU A 6 -13.60 -7.07 -14.73
C LEU A 6 -14.79 -6.45 -15.46
N ALA A 7 -15.75 -7.29 -15.85
CA ALA A 7 -17.09 -6.83 -16.15
C ALA A 7 -17.56 -5.95 -15.00
N ALA A 8 -18.38 -4.94 -15.28
CA ALA A 8 -18.80 -3.89 -14.36
C ALA A 8 -18.82 -4.36 -12.88
N VAL A 9 -17.98 -3.77 -12.05
CA VAL A 9 -17.90 -4.09 -10.62
C VAL A 9 -19.27 -3.85 -10.01
N LYS A 10 -19.88 -4.90 -9.47
CA LYS A 10 -21.22 -4.82 -8.87
C LYS A 10 -21.25 -4.00 -7.59
N GLY A 11 -20.08 -3.83 -6.96
CA GLY A 11 -19.94 -3.13 -5.69
C GLY A 11 -20.44 -3.95 -4.49
N GLN A 12 -20.56 -5.26 -4.65
CA GLN A 12 -20.90 -6.15 -3.54
C GLN A 12 -19.68 -6.28 -2.62
N VAL A 13 -19.91 -6.06 -1.32
CA VAL A 13 -18.86 -6.13 -0.30
C VAL A 13 -19.10 -7.33 0.61
N THR A 14 -18.06 -8.12 0.81
CA THR A 14 -18.06 -9.22 1.80
C THR A 14 -16.89 -9.05 2.76
N GLU A 15 -17.11 -9.25 4.06
CA GLU A 15 -16.11 -9.04 5.11
C GLU A 15 -15.98 -10.24 6.04
N TRP A 16 -14.75 -10.49 6.52
CA TRP A 16 -14.44 -11.53 7.52
C TRP A 16 -13.60 -10.94 8.64
N SER A 17 -13.90 -11.31 9.89
CA SER A 17 -13.12 -10.88 11.05
C SER A 17 -11.82 -11.65 11.14
N VAL A 18 -10.69 -10.91 11.29
CA VAL A 18 -9.37 -11.50 11.57
C VAL A 18 -9.37 -12.05 13.00
N PRO A 19 -8.78 -13.24 13.27
CA PRO A 19 -8.80 -13.83 14.62
C PRO A 19 -8.18 -12.93 15.69
N THR A 20 -7.08 -12.24 15.36
CA THR A 20 -6.45 -11.23 16.23
C THR A 20 -6.68 -9.83 15.67
N PRO A 21 -7.79 -9.15 16.01
CA PRO A 21 -8.15 -7.87 15.40
C PRO A 21 -7.42 -6.68 16.05
N LYS A 22 -6.13 -6.87 16.39
CA LYS A 22 -5.31 -5.85 17.05
C LYS A 22 -4.66 -4.91 16.03
N PHE A 23 -5.45 -3.99 15.49
CA PHE A 23 -5.03 -3.03 14.48
C PHE A 23 -4.38 -3.72 13.27
N ALA A 24 -5.09 -4.68 12.68
CA ALA A 24 -4.71 -5.31 11.43
C ALA A 24 -4.68 -4.26 10.31
N ARG A 25 -3.61 -4.24 9.49
CA ARG A 25 -3.28 -3.07 8.67
C ARG A 25 -3.36 -3.29 7.17
N ASP A 26 -2.39 -3.97 6.64
CA ASP A 26 -2.17 -4.06 5.21
C ASP A 26 -2.44 -5.49 4.73
N PRO A 27 -3.26 -5.70 3.69
CA PRO A 27 -3.41 -6.97 3.01
C PRO A 27 -2.43 -7.09 1.85
N ALA A 28 -1.98 -8.30 1.53
CA ALA A 28 -1.27 -8.63 0.31
C ALA A 28 -1.71 -9.97 -0.26
N PRO A 29 -1.96 -10.08 -1.59
CA PRO A 29 -2.30 -11.34 -2.22
C PRO A 29 -1.06 -12.23 -2.36
N ALA A 30 -1.26 -13.53 -2.18
CA ALA A 30 -0.28 -14.54 -2.49
C ALA A 30 -0.50 -15.12 -3.91
N PRO A 31 0.51 -15.78 -4.50
CA PRO A 31 0.39 -16.39 -5.82
C PRO A 31 -0.70 -17.47 -5.93
N ASP A 32 -1.04 -18.11 -4.82
CA ASP A 32 -2.09 -19.15 -4.73
C ASP A 32 -3.51 -18.58 -4.57
N GLY A 33 -3.66 -17.26 -4.57
CA GLY A 33 -4.94 -16.57 -4.42
C GLY A 33 -5.40 -16.37 -2.99
N THR A 34 -4.58 -16.73 -2.00
CA THR A 34 -4.82 -16.43 -0.59
C THR A 34 -4.33 -15.02 -0.23
N MET A 35 -4.64 -14.55 0.98
CA MET A 35 -4.29 -13.22 1.44
C MET A 35 -3.46 -13.28 2.72
N TYR A 36 -2.39 -12.51 2.79
CA TYR A 36 -1.66 -12.26 4.03
C TYR A 36 -2.00 -10.87 4.57
N ILE A 37 -1.94 -10.73 5.90
CA ILE A 37 -2.37 -9.50 6.60
C ILE A 37 -1.39 -9.23 7.74
N THR A 38 -0.92 -7.99 7.85
CA THR A 38 -0.18 -7.55 9.03
C THR A 38 -1.12 -7.27 10.19
N VAL A 39 -0.85 -7.83 11.37
CA VAL A 39 -1.56 -7.54 12.63
C VAL A 39 -0.64 -6.73 13.53
N MET A 40 -0.66 -5.41 13.34
CA MET A 40 0.38 -4.49 13.85
C MET A 40 0.50 -4.49 15.38
N GLN A 41 -0.59 -4.38 16.11
CA GLN A 41 -0.57 -4.37 17.58
C GLN A 41 -0.60 -5.79 18.20
N GLY A 42 -0.60 -6.80 17.36
CA GLY A 42 -0.54 -8.21 17.76
C GLY A 42 0.81 -8.87 17.51
N ASP A 43 1.75 -8.17 16.87
CA ASP A 43 3.04 -8.75 16.43
C ASP A 43 2.84 -10.05 15.65
N ARG A 44 1.93 -10.03 14.63
CA ARG A 44 1.56 -11.23 13.86
C ARG A 44 1.43 -10.96 12.37
N ILE A 45 1.59 -12.02 11.61
CA ILE A 45 1.07 -12.13 10.24
C ILE A 45 -0.11 -13.11 10.28
N ALA A 46 -1.26 -12.68 9.77
CA ALA A 46 -2.40 -13.54 9.51
C ALA A 46 -2.45 -13.94 8.03
N HIS A 47 -2.93 -15.13 7.76
CA HIS A 47 -3.23 -15.66 6.44
C HIS A 47 -4.72 -15.96 6.35
N PHE A 48 -5.35 -15.63 5.25
CA PHE A 48 -6.74 -15.88 4.96
C PHE A 48 -6.89 -16.62 3.63
N ASP A 49 -7.55 -17.75 3.68
CA ASP A 49 -7.95 -18.51 2.48
C ASP A 49 -9.40 -18.16 2.11
N PRO A 50 -9.65 -17.44 1.02
CA PRO A 50 -10.99 -17.05 0.62
C PRO A 50 -11.90 -18.23 0.22
N ALA A 51 -11.33 -19.35 -0.24
CA ALA A 51 -12.08 -20.53 -0.66
C ALA A 51 -12.67 -21.28 0.54
N THR A 52 -11.86 -21.46 1.58
CA THR A 52 -12.25 -22.17 2.79
C THR A 52 -12.73 -21.25 3.92
N LYS A 53 -12.52 -19.95 3.80
CA LYS A 53 -12.80 -18.90 4.80
C LYS A 53 -12.06 -19.14 6.12
N LYS A 54 -10.91 -19.83 6.06
CA LYS A 54 -10.09 -20.15 7.24
C LYS A 54 -8.93 -19.17 7.37
N PHE A 55 -8.57 -18.93 8.64
CA PHE A 55 -7.40 -18.15 9.02
C PHE A 55 -6.32 -19.05 9.64
N ARG A 56 -5.06 -18.61 9.47
CA ARG A 56 -3.89 -19.09 10.20
C ARG A 56 -3.07 -17.86 10.60
N GLU A 57 -2.37 -17.91 11.73
CA GLU A 57 -1.52 -16.83 12.20
C GLU A 57 -0.14 -17.33 12.59
N TRP A 58 0.87 -16.47 12.45
CA TRP A 58 2.24 -16.69 12.94
C TRP A 58 2.62 -15.53 13.84
N ASP A 59 3.19 -15.88 14.99
CA ASP A 59 3.81 -14.90 15.88
C ASP A 59 5.12 -14.39 15.27
N LEU A 60 5.36 -13.11 15.38
CA LEU A 60 6.59 -12.44 15.00
C LEU A 60 7.42 -12.12 16.27
N PRO A 61 8.70 -11.74 16.13
CA PRO A 61 9.47 -11.24 17.26
C PRO A 61 8.73 -10.10 17.99
N ALA A 62 8.75 -10.15 19.32
CA ALA A 62 8.04 -9.17 20.14
C ALA A 62 8.48 -7.73 19.82
N GLY A 63 7.51 -6.84 19.66
CA GLY A 63 7.74 -5.46 19.30
C GLY A 63 7.98 -5.20 17.81
N ALA A 64 7.86 -6.21 16.94
CA ALA A 64 7.98 -6.04 15.48
C ALA A 64 6.96 -5.04 14.93
N ARG A 65 5.73 -5.07 15.45
CA ARG A 65 4.62 -4.19 15.01
C ARG A 65 4.52 -4.11 13.49
N PRO A 66 4.25 -5.23 12.79
CA PRO A 66 4.29 -5.29 11.33
C PRO A 66 3.32 -4.30 10.73
N HIS A 67 3.78 -3.52 9.73
CA HIS A 67 2.96 -2.48 9.11
C HIS A 67 2.59 -2.81 7.67
N GLY A 68 3.52 -2.73 6.72
CA GLY A 68 3.34 -3.12 5.33
C GLY A 68 3.83 -4.54 5.07
N LEU A 69 3.31 -5.18 4.02
CA LEU A 69 3.82 -6.47 3.56
C LEU A 69 3.69 -6.64 2.06
N VAL A 70 4.52 -7.54 1.52
CA VAL A 70 4.42 -8.11 0.17
C VAL A 70 4.63 -9.62 0.26
N VAL A 71 4.11 -10.36 -0.71
CA VAL A 71 4.32 -11.80 -0.85
C VAL A 71 5.03 -12.04 -2.18
N ASP A 72 6.21 -12.65 -2.15
CA ASP A 72 6.97 -12.92 -3.36
C ASP A 72 6.37 -14.08 -4.19
N LYS A 73 6.91 -14.30 -5.37
CA LYS A 73 6.47 -15.37 -6.29
C LYS A 73 6.60 -16.79 -5.71
N ASN A 74 7.37 -16.98 -4.64
CA ASN A 74 7.58 -18.27 -3.96
C ASN A 74 6.69 -18.40 -2.71
N GLY A 75 5.82 -17.43 -2.44
CA GLY A 75 4.96 -17.40 -1.26
C GLY A 75 5.65 -16.96 0.03
N ILE A 76 6.85 -16.40 -0.06
CA ILE A 76 7.56 -15.83 1.09
C ILE A 76 6.98 -14.46 1.40
N VAL A 77 6.71 -14.20 2.67
CA VAL A 77 6.14 -12.94 3.14
C VAL A 77 7.27 -12.03 3.64
N PHE A 78 7.39 -10.85 3.04
CA PHE A 78 8.23 -9.78 3.58
C PHE A 78 7.36 -8.70 4.22
N TYR A 79 7.74 -8.25 5.41
CA TYR A 79 7.00 -7.23 6.15
C TYR A 79 7.91 -6.14 6.71
N THR A 80 7.36 -4.97 6.91
CA THR A 80 8.05 -3.88 7.60
C THR A 80 7.82 -3.99 9.10
N GLY A 81 8.88 -4.23 9.88
CA GLY A 81 8.89 -4.19 11.34
C GLY A 81 8.93 -2.74 11.83
N ASN A 82 7.77 -2.08 11.82
CA ASN A 82 7.66 -0.65 12.14
C ASN A 82 8.11 -0.33 13.58
N GLY A 83 7.90 -1.26 14.51
CA GLY A 83 8.24 -1.07 15.91
C GLY A 83 9.70 -1.33 16.24
N ASN A 84 10.40 -2.20 15.51
CA ASN A 84 11.77 -2.61 15.80
C ASN A 84 12.80 -2.24 14.73
N GLY A 85 12.39 -1.53 13.66
CA GLY A 85 13.30 -1.05 12.62
C GLY A 85 13.89 -2.14 11.74
N THR A 86 13.08 -3.16 11.39
CA THR A 86 13.52 -4.28 10.56
C THR A 86 12.69 -4.44 9.30
N ILE A 87 13.22 -5.14 8.31
CA ILE A 87 12.43 -5.82 7.29
C ILE A 87 12.44 -7.31 7.65
N GLY A 88 11.27 -7.85 7.97
CA GLY A 88 11.13 -9.26 8.31
C GLY A 88 10.82 -10.11 7.08
N ARG A 89 11.31 -11.35 7.09
CA ARG A 89 11.04 -12.41 6.13
C ARG A 89 10.44 -13.59 6.87
N LEU A 90 9.18 -13.89 6.62
CA LEU A 90 8.48 -15.07 7.12
C LEU A 90 8.39 -16.12 6.00
N ASP A 91 8.84 -17.32 6.29
CA ASP A 91 8.54 -18.52 5.49
C ASP A 91 7.29 -19.20 6.07
N PRO A 92 6.12 -19.13 5.40
CA PRO A 92 4.89 -19.68 5.96
C PRO A 92 4.87 -21.21 6.08
N ALA A 93 5.68 -21.91 5.28
CA ALA A 93 5.76 -23.38 5.32
C ALA A 93 6.43 -23.88 6.61
N THR A 94 7.47 -23.18 7.05
CA THR A 94 8.27 -23.56 8.24
C THR A 94 7.96 -22.72 9.47
N GLY A 95 7.33 -21.55 9.29
CA GLY A 95 7.13 -20.55 10.34
C GLY A 95 8.41 -19.78 10.71
N LYS A 96 9.51 -19.99 9.97
CA LYS A 96 10.78 -19.33 10.25
C LYS A 96 10.73 -17.85 9.91
N VAL A 97 11.13 -17.01 10.86
CA VAL A 97 11.30 -15.57 10.68
C VAL A 97 12.79 -15.22 10.63
N THR A 98 13.16 -14.36 9.68
CA THR A 98 14.50 -13.74 9.60
C THR A 98 14.31 -12.23 9.51
N GLU A 99 15.13 -11.45 10.21
CA GLU A 99 15.02 -9.99 10.22
C GLU A 99 16.30 -9.33 9.67
N PHE A 100 16.12 -8.38 8.75
CA PHE A 100 17.15 -7.50 8.20
C PHE A 100 17.04 -6.15 8.91
N LYS A 101 18.08 -5.77 9.65
CA LYS A 101 18.08 -4.53 10.46
C LYS A 101 18.39 -3.31 9.58
N THR A 102 17.56 -2.26 9.71
CA THR A 102 17.91 -0.94 9.21
C THR A 102 18.95 -0.26 10.08
N SER A 103 19.44 0.91 9.66
CA SER A 103 20.47 1.66 10.42
C SER A 103 20.04 2.08 11.82
N SER A 104 18.75 2.07 12.12
CA SER A 104 18.18 2.46 13.42
C SER A 104 16.92 1.67 13.76
N SER A 105 16.82 1.17 15.00
CA SER A 105 15.59 0.52 15.50
C SER A 105 14.37 1.45 15.53
N GLY A 106 14.59 2.76 15.60
CA GLY A 106 13.53 3.78 15.56
C GLY A 106 13.21 4.29 14.16
N SER A 107 13.73 3.66 13.09
CA SER A 107 13.55 4.12 11.71
C SER A 107 12.10 4.07 11.20
N GLY A 108 11.26 3.25 11.79
CA GLY A 108 9.85 3.13 11.45
C GLY A 108 9.58 2.69 10.01
N PRO A 109 10.06 1.51 9.56
CA PRO A 109 9.74 0.99 8.23
C PRO A 109 8.23 0.89 8.06
N HIS A 110 7.71 1.40 6.93
CA HIS A 110 6.28 1.62 6.82
C HIS A 110 5.66 0.93 5.59
N THR A 111 5.78 1.51 4.40
CA THR A 111 5.29 0.90 3.16
C THR A 111 6.40 0.12 2.50
N ILE A 112 6.09 -1.05 1.93
CA ILE A 112 7.03 -1.91 1.21
C ILE A 112 6.43 -2.32 -0.13
N ILE A 113 7.27 -2.37 -1.17
CA ILE A 113 6.94 -2.85 -2.52
C ILE A 113 8.07 -3.73 -3.03
N GLU A 114 7.76 -4.68 -3.90
CA GLU A 114 8.71 -5.52 -4.61
C GLU A 114 8.95 -4.95 -6.01
N ALA A 115 10.21 -4.84 -6.40
CA ALA A 115 10.60 -4.50 -7.75
C ALA A 115 10.67 -5.74 -8.65
N ALA A 116 10.68 -5.55 -9.96
CA ALA A 116 10.68 -6.65 -10.94
C ALA A 116 11.90 -7.59 -10.83
N ASP A 117 13.00 -7.12 -10.27
CA ASP A 117 14.21 -7.88 -10.01
C ASP A 117 14.18 -8.66 -8.68
N GLY A 118 13.08 -8.56 -7.92
CA GLY A 118 12.89 -9.20 -6.62
C GLY A 118 13.51 -8.44 -5.44
N THR A 119 14.06 -7.25 -5.67
CA THR A 119 14.51 -6.38 -4.59
C THR A 119 13.32 -5.65 -3.96
N LEU A 120 13.51 -5.17 -2.72
CA LEU A 120 12.43 -4.56 -1.96
C LEU A 120 12.75 -3.10 -1.68
N TRP A 121 11.80 -2.24 -1.98
CA TRP A 121 11.85 -0.82 -1.64
C TRP A 121 10.87 -0.51 -0.53
N PHE A 122 11.29 0.28 0.45
CA PHE A 122 10.44 0.62 1.59
C PHE A 122 10.68 2.01 2.12
N THR A 123 9.66 2.62 2.70
CA THR A 123 9.78 3.89 3.40
C THR A 123 10.16 3.66 4.86
N MET A 124 10.99 4.55 5.39
CA MET A 124 11.39 4.64 6.80
C MET A 124 10.89 5.98 7.32
N GLN A 125 9.60 6.01 7.70
CA GLN A 125 8.87 7.24 7.98
C GLN A 125 9.48 8.07 9.11
N SER A 126 9.96 7.41 10.17
CA SER A 126 10.50 8.08 11.35
C SER A 126 11.96 8.51 11.19
N ALA A 127 12.64 8.01 10.16
CA ALA A 127 14.04 8.31 9.87
C ALA A 127 14.24 9.21 8.65
N ASP A 128 13.15 9.64 8.00
CA ASP A 128 13.21 10.43 6.77
C ASP A 128 14.06 9.77 5.67
N ARG A 129 13.83 8.48 5.41
CA ARG A 129 14.60 7.69 4.43
C ARG A 129 13.75 6.78 3.57
N ILE A 130 14.27 6.46 2.39
CA ILE A 130 13.85 5.32 1.57
C ILE A 130 14.90 4.23 1.74
N GLY A 131 14.46 3.00 2.04
CA GLY A 131 15.33 1.83 2.10
C GLY A 131 15.19 0.94 0.87
N HIS A 132 16.29 0.29 0.49
CA HIS A 132 16.36 -0.71 -0.56
C HIS A 132 17.03 -1.95 0.00
N LEU A 133 16.32 -3.09 0.03
CA LEU A 133 16.83 -4.38 0.47
C LEU A 133 17.02 -5.31 -0.73
N ASP A 134 18.20 -5.88 -0.88
CA ASP A 134 18.43 -7.08 -1.66
C ASP A 134 18.25 -8.31 -0.76
N PRO A 135 17.16 -9.10 -0.90
CA PRO A 135 16.89 -10.23 -0.02
C PRO A 135 17.91 -11.37 -0.16
N ALA A 136 18.62 -11.47 -1.28
CA ALA A 136 19.59 -12.53 -1.52
C ALA A 136 20.89 -12.30 -0.72
N SER A 137 21.37 -11.06 -0.68
CA SER A 137 22.58 -10.68 0.07
C SER A 137 22.27 -10.20 1.49
N GLY A 138 21.03 -9.81 1.77
CA GLY A 138 20.62 -9.18 3.03
C GLY A 138 21.08 -7.71 3.15
N LYS A 139 21.64 -7.13 2.09
CA LYS A 139 22.14 -5.75 2.11
C LYS A 139 21.01 -4.76 2.04
N ILE A 140 21.01 -3.80 2.97
CA ILE A 140 20.14 -2.60 2.93
C ILE A 140 20.97 -1.39 2.53
N THR A 141 20.44 -0.61 1.58
CA THR A 141 20.94 0.73 1.21
C THR A 141 19.86 1.74 1.57
N GLU A 142 20.25 2.88 2.13
CA GLU A 142 19.31 3.90 2.60
C GLU A 142 19.60 5.25 1.92
N TYR A 143 18.52 5.97 1.55
CA TYR A 143 18.57 7.26 0.87
C TYR A 143 17.82 8.30 1.70
N GLU A 144 18.46 9.43 1.99
CA GLU A 144 17.89 10.49 2.82
C GLU A 144 16.80 11.28 2.07
N THR A 145 15.68 11.54 2.73
CA THR A 145 14.56 12.37 2.27
C THR A 145 14.34 13.51 3.26
N ARG A 146 13.28 14.32 3.07
CA ARG A 146 13.07 15.50 3.92
C ARG A 146 11.72 15.53 4.65
N GLY A 147 10.94 14.48 4.62
CA GLY A 147 9.61 14.69 5.17
C GLY A 147 8.75 13.47 5.41
N GLY A 148 9.24 12.47 6.15
CA GLY A 148 8.47 11.33 6.57
C GLY A 148 7.84 10.57 5.41
N PRO A 149 8.62 9.88 4.56
CA PRO A 149 8.11 9.22 3.37
C PRO A 149 7.07 8.17 3.76
N TYR A 150 5.97 8.10 2.99
CA TYR A 150 4.81 7.29 3.33
C TYR A 150 4.49 6.23 2.28
N GLY A 151 3.70 6.55 1.23
CA GLY A 151 3.39 5.65 0.14
C GLY A 151 4.53 5.55 -0.88
N LEU A 152 4.65 4.41 -1.55
CA LEU A 152 5.64 4.13 -2.60
C LEU A 152 4.98 3.58 -3.87
N ALA A 153 5.55 3.91 -5.03
CA ALA A 153 5.27 3.27 -6.32
C ALA A 153 6.50 3.32 -7.24
N ILE A 154 6.55 2.41 -8.20
CA ILE A 154 7.59 2.38 -9.24
C ILE A 154 6.99 2.90 -10.53
N SER A 155 7.62 3.89 -11.16
CA SER A 155 7.24 4.40 -12.46
C SER A 155 7.89 3.63 -13.62
N LYS A 156 7.42 3.87 -14.84
CA LYS A 156 7.86 3.19 -16.06
C LYS A 156 9.37 3.27 -16.32
N ASP A 157 10.01 4.35 -15.90
CA ASP A 157 11.45 4.56 -15.99
C ASP A 157 12.24 3.92 -14.84
N GLY A 158 11.58 3.16 -13.96
CA GLY A 158 12.17 2.51 -12.80
C GLY A 158 12.38 3.42 -11.60
N ALA A 159 12.00 4.69 -11.67
CA ALA A 159 12.13 5.59 -10.52
C ALA A 159 11.16 5.23 -9.40
N ILE A 160 11.62 5.43 -8.16
CA ILE A 160 10.82 5.21 -6.96
C ILE A 160 10.15 6.52 -6.58
N TRP A 161 8.84 6.57 -6.72
CA TRP A 161 8.04 7.70 -6.28
C TRP A 161 7.50 7.49 -4.87
N PHE A 162 7.49 8.53 -4.06
CA PHE A 162 7.02 8.47 -2.69
C PHE A 162 6.26 9.72 -2.28
N CYS A 163 5.43 9.59 -1.27
CA CYS A 163 4.64 10.67 -0.71
C CYS A 163 5.32 11.23 0.54
N GLU A 164 5.39 12.54 0.68
CA GLU A 164 5.78 13.25 1.91
C GLU A 164 4.56 13.98 2.47
N LEU A 165 3.83 13.29 3.36
CA LEU A 165 2.54 13.74 3.88
C LEU A 165 2.61 15.13 4.53
N SER A 166 3.50 15.29 5.50
CA SER A 166 3.71 16.54 6.22
C SER A 166 4.51 17.57 5.43
N GLY A 167 5.30 17.10 4.46
CA GLY A 167 6.09 17.95 3.55
C GLY A 167 5.27 18.53 2.40
N HIS A 168 4.07 18.02 2.15
CA HIS A 168 3.24 18.37 1.00
C HIS A 168 3.97 18.23 -0.34
N ARG A 169 4.75 17.15 -0.51
CA ARG A 169 5.56 16.89 -1.69
C ARG A 169 5.35 15.48 -2.22
N MET A 170 5.64 15.31 -3.48
CA MET A 170 5.83 14.02 -4.14
C MET A 170 7.31 13.88 -4.46
N GLY A 171 8.00 12.94 -3.83
CA GLY A 171 9.42 12.69 -4.03
C GLY A 171 9.66 11.63 -5.11
N ARG A 172 10.79 11.77 -5.83
CA ARG A 172 11.28 10.82 -6.84
C ARG A 172 12.73 10.50 -6.53
N LEU A 173 13.02 9.23 -6.30
CA LEU A 173 14.35 8.67 -6.19
C LEU A 173 14.72 7.97 -7.49
N ASP A 174 15.86 8.32 -8.06
CA ASP A 174 16.50 7.60 -9.16
C ASP A 174 17.39 6.49 -8.56
N PRO A 175 17.05 5.20 -8.74
CA PRO A 175 17.83 4.10 -8.16
C PRO A 175 19.25 3.98 -8.67
N ALA A 176 19.50 4.41 -9.91
CA ALA A 176 20.82 4.29 -10.52
C ALA A 176 21.82 5.30 -9.94
N THR A 177 21.34 6.49 -9.56
CA THR A 177 22.20 7.59 -9.08
C THR A 177 22.04 7.89 -7.60
N GLY A 178 20.96 7.41 -6.98
CA GLY A 178 20.55 7.78 -5.62
C GLY A 178 20.02 9.21 -5.50
N LYS A 179 19.86 9.93 -6.62
CA LYS A 179 19.40 11.32 -6.63
C LYS A 179 17.91 11.40 -6.30
N ILE A 180 17.57 12.27 -5.37
CA ILE A 180 16.18 12.60 -5.04
C ILE A 180 15.83 13.98 -5.60
N THR A 181 14.64 14.05 -6.21
CA THR A 181 13.98 15.29 -6.64
C THR A 181 12.57 15.32 -6.07
N GLU A 182 11.99 16.51 -5.93
CA GLU A 182 10.68 16.67 -5.29
C GLU A 182 9.79 17.60 -6.13
N VAL A 183 8.49 17.28 -6.15
CA VAL A 183 7.45 18.10 -6.76
C VAL A 183 6.58 18.68 -5.64
N GLU A 184 6.75 19.97 -5.39
CA GLU A 184 6.00 20.71 -4.37
C GLU A 184 4.50 20.71 -4.67
N GLN A 185 3.68 20.58 -3.63
CA GLN A 185 2.24 20.71 -3.70
C GLN A 185 1.76 21.83 -2.77
N PRO A 186 0.59 22.43 -3.03
CA PRO A 186 0.04 23.42 -2.12
C PRO A 186 -0.08 22.90 -0.69
N ARG A 187 0.20 23.75 0.27
CA ARG A 187 0.07 23.43 1.69
C ARG A 187 -1.34 22.94 2.03
N GLY A 188 -1.44 21.88 2.81
CA GLY A 188 -2.70 21.27 3.19
C GLY A 188 -3.18 20.14 2.26
N THR A 189 -2.49 19.86 1.14
CA THR A 189 -2.86 18.76 0.24
C THR A 189 -2.54 17.39 0.83
N GLY A 190 -1.37 17.22 1.45
CA GLY A 190 -0.97 16.00 2.13
C GLY A 190 -0.99 14.75 1.27
N PRO A 191 -0.07 14.63 0.24
CA PRO A 191 0.08 13.38 -0.50
C PRO A 191 0.38 12.23 0.45
N ARG A 192 -0.39 11.13 0.39
CA ARG A 192 -0.28 10.05 1.39
C ARG A 192 0.04 8.69 0.80
N ARG A 193 -0.71 8.24 -0.20
CA ARG A 193 -0.48 6.98 -0.89
C ARG A 193 -0.38 7.23 -2.39
N VAL A 194 0.31 6.32 -3.06
CA VAL A 194 0.49 6.35 -4.51
C VAL A 194 0.39 4.95 -5.07
N ALA A 195 -0.19 4.81 -6.26
CA ALA A 195 -0.24 3.59 -7.04
C ALA A 195 0.08 3.89 -8.50
N ALA A 196 0.76 2.97 -9.17
CA ALA A 196 1.02 3.03 -10.59
C ALA A 196 -0.05 2.25 -11.37
N ASN A 197 -0.35 2.68 -12.60
CA ASN A 197 -1.02 1.82 -13.56
C ASN A 197 -0.09 0.68 -14.01
N ALA A 198 -0.61 -0.27 -14.77
CA ALA A 198 0.09 -1.52 -15.08
C ALA A 198 1.48 -1.36 -15.74
N ASP A 199 1.70 -0.31 -16.51
CA ASP A 199 2.99 -0.03 -17.17
C ASP A 199 3.82 1.07 -16.49
N GLY A 200 3.34 1.62 -15.36
CA GLY A 200 4.01 2.69 -14.62
C GLY A 200 4.05 4.04 -15.32
N SER A 201 3.30 4.21 -16.42
CA SER A 201 3.27 5.47 -17.18
C SER A 201 2.42 6.57 -16.52
N ILE A 202 1.51 6.18 -15.64
CA ILE A 202 0.67 7.08 -14.84
C ILE A 202 0.73 6.67 -13.39
N LEU A 203 0.90 7.65 -12.52
CA LEU A 203 0.76 7.49 -11.08
C LEU A 203 -0.52 8.16 -10.58
N TRP A 204 -1.14 7.52 -9.62
CA TRP A 204 -2.32 8.02 -8.94
C TRP A 204 -2.00 8.25 -7.46
N PHE A 205 -2.14 9.49 -7.03
CA PHE A 205 -1.89 9.88 -5.64
C PHE A 205 -3.20 10.14 -4.91
N ALA A 206 -3.30 9.63 -3.69
CA ALA A 206 -4.34 10.02 -2.74
C ALA A 206 -3.83 11.22 -1.92
N PHE A 207 -4.46 12.37 -2.07
CA PHE A 207 -4.15 13.57 -1.31
C PHE A 207 -5.08 13.67 -0.11
N TYR A 208 -4.58 13.21 1.03
CA TYR A 208 -5.35 13.07 2.26
C TYR A 208 -5.94 14.38 2.77
N GLY A 209 -5.15 15.45 2.79
CA GLY A 209 -5.54 16.72 3.35
C GLY A 209 -6.57 17.49 2.51
N SER A 210 -6.47 17.41 1.18
CA SER A 210 -7.43 18.04 0.27
C SER A 210 -8.58 17.14 -0.15
N ASN A 211 -8.53 15.85 0.18
CA ASN A 211 -9.48 14.81 -0.24
C ASN A 211 -9.62 14.72 -1.77
N GLU A 212 -8.49 14.57 -2.43
CA GLU A 212 -8.41 14.50 -3.89
C GLU A 212 -7.71 13.22 -4.35
N LEU A 213 -8.15 12.67 -5.48
CA LEU A 213 -7.41 11.71 -6.27
C LEU A 213 -6.69 12.44 -7.39
N VAL A 214 -5.37 12.27 -7.51
CA VAL A 214 -4.52 13.06 -8.41
C VAL A 214 -3.87 12.16 -9.45
N LYS A 215 -4.13 12.45 -10.73
CA LYS A 215 -3.47 11.83 -11.88
C LYS A 215 -2.17 12.55 -12.19
N PHE A 216 -1.09 11.82 -12.30
CA PHE A 216 0.26 12.36 -12.43
C PHE A 216 1.06 11.64 -13.53
N ASP A 217 1.77 12.41 -14.32
CA ASP A 217 2.76 11.91 -15.29
C ASP A 217 4.15 11.89 -14.62
N PRO A 218 4.70 10.68 -14.33
CA PRO A 218 5.99 10.59 -13.64
C PRO A 218 7.19 10.98 -14.51
N ILE A 219 7.06 10.91 -15.85
CA ILE A 219 8.15 11.26 -16.77
C ILE A 219 8.22 12.77 -16.95
N ALA A 220 7.08 13.41 -17.23
CA ALA A 220 7.00 14.88 -17.30
C ALA A 220 7.02 15.55 -15.92
N GLN A 221 6.94 14.78 -14.83
CA GLN A 221 6.86 15.23 -13.44
C GLN A 221 5.75 16.27 -13.24
N LYS A 222 4.56 15.97 -13.79
CA LYS A 222 3.45 16.93 -13.87
C LYS A 222 2.14 16.35 -13.40
N VAL A 223 1.41 17.11 -12.58
CA VAL A 223 -0.01 16.84 -12.29
C VAL A 223 -0.81 17.02 -13.58
N LEU A 224 -1.47 15.97 -14.03
CA LEU A 224 -2.33 15.99 -15.20
C LEU A 224 -3.75 16.45 -14.83
N LYS A 225 -4.27 15.92 -13.71
CA LYS A 225 -5.61 16.26 -13.23
C LYS A 225 -5.80 15.96 -11.75
N LYS A 226 -6.65 16.73 -11.11
CA LYS A 226 -7.12 16.51 -9.74
C LYS A 226 -8.62 16.26 -9.76
N TYR A 227 -9.06 15.26 -9.03
CA TYR A 227 -10.45 14.87 -8.89
C TYR A 227 -10.85 15.01 -7.42
N ALA A 228 -11.74 15.98 -7.15
CA ALA A 228 -12.31 16.13 -5.81
C ALA A 228 -13.21 14.93 -5.50
N LEU A 229 -13.07 14.36 -4.32
CA LEU A 229 -13.85 13.20 -3.90
C LEU A 229 -15.15 13.60 -3.20
N PRO A 230 -16.18 12.73 -3.22
CA PRO A 230 -17.55 13.08 -2.84
C PRO A 230 -17.73 13.55 -1.38
N ALA A 231 -16.97 13.03 -0.41
CA ALA A 231 -17.10 13.44 0.99
C ALA A 231 -16.56 14.86 1.27
N GLY A 232 -15.94 15.52 0.27
CA GLY A 232 -15.42 16.88 0.43
C GLY A 232 -14.27 16.97 1.42
N LYS A 233 -14.03 18.19 1.94
CA LYS A 233 -12.97 18.40 2.94
C LYS A 233 -13.23 17.55 4.20
N GLY A 234 -12.22 16.79 4.62
CA GLY A 234 -12.31 15.89 5.76
C GLY A 234 -12.66 14.44 5.41
N GLY A 235 -12.97 14.12 4.14
CA GLY A 235 -13.15 12.73 3.67
C GLY A 235 -11.90 11.88 3.84
N GLY A 236 -10.74 12.47 3.64
CA GLY A 236 -9.45 11.85 3.89
C GLY A 236 -9.11 10.74 2.90
N ALA A 237 -8.88 11.09 1.62
CA ALA A 237 -8.38 10.17 0.61
C ALA A 237 -7.13 9.46 1.10
N TYR A 238 -7.19 8.12 1.28
CA TYR A 238 -6.09 7.40 1.94
C TYR A 238 -5.44 6.33 1.06
N ALA A 239 -6.05 5.16 0.97
CA ALA A 239 -5.54 4.08 0.13
C ALA A 239 -5.86 4.33 -1.34
N VAL A 240 -4.96 3.97 -2.22
CA VAL A 240 -5.16 4.03 -3.66
C VAL A 240 -4.56 2.78 -4.31
N THR A 241 -5.25 2.24 -5.31
CA THR A 241 -4.77 1.16 -6.18
C THR A 241 -5.35 1.35 -7.57
N VAL A 242 -4.83 0.60 -8.56
CA VAL A 242 -5.31 0.66 -9.95
C VAL A 242 -5.65 -0.74 -10.41
N ASP A 243 -6.83 -0.93 -11.00
CA ASP A 243 -7.24 -2.23 -11.50
C ASP A 243 -6.63 -2.56 -12.88
N GLY A 244 -6.78 -3.81 -13.33
CA GLY A 244 -6.23 -4.29 -14.60
C GLY A 244 -6.80 -3.60 -15.85
N ALA A 245 -7.92 -2.88 -15.73
CA ALA A 245 -8.49 -2.04 -16.78
C ALA A 245 -7.95 -0.60 -16.75
N GLY A 246 -7.10 -0.27 -15.76
CA GLY A 246 -6.51 1.06 -15.59
C GLY A 246 -7.38 2.05 -14.81
N PHE A 247 -8.45 1.58 -14.16
CA PHE A 247 -9.27 2.43 -13.30
C PHE A 247 -8.64 2.55 -11.91
N PRO A 248 -8.40 3.77 -11.40
CA PRO A 248 -7.96 3.96 -10.03
C PRO A 248 -9.11 3.78 -9.05
N TRP A 249 -8.77 3.21 -7.90
CA TRP A 249 -9.62 3.04 -6.74
C TRP A 249 -9.01 3.80 -5.56
N VAL A 250 -9.83 4.53 -4.83
CA VAL A 250 -9.43 5.30 -3.65
C VAL A 250 -10.49 5.16 -2.57
N ASP A 251 -10.09 5.11 -1.30
CA ASP A 251 -11.02 5.21 -0.18
C ASP A 251 -11.07 6.63 0.38
N GLU A 252 -12.20 6.97 0.97
CA GLU A 252 -12.37 8.10 1.88
C GLU A 252 -12.50 7.54 3.30
N ILE A 253 -11.40 7.55 4.04
CA ILE A 253 -11.34 6.86 5.35
C ILE A 253 -12.39 7.37 6.34
N SER A 254 -12.66 8.69 6.33
CA SER A 254 -13.70 9.30 7.17
C SER A 254 -15.10 9.19 6.56
N GLY A 255 -15.18 9.08 5.23
CA GLY A 255 -16.43 8.87 4.49
C GLY A 255 -16.94 7.44 4.56
N ASN A 256 -16.08 6.48 4.94
CA ASN A 256 -16.38 5.04 4.95
C ASN A 256 -16.85 4.51 3.59
N THR A 257 -16.23 5.03 2.52
CA THR A 257 -16.54 4.73 1.12
C THR A 257 -15.30 4.30 0.38
N VAL A 258 -15.49 3.48 -0.67
CA VAL A 258 -14.50 3.20 -1.70
C VAL A 258 -15.03 3.71 -3.03
N ILE A 259 -14.18 4.40 -3.79
CA ILE A 259 -14.54 5.08 -5.02
C ILE A 259 -13.71 4.49 -6.15
N ARG A 260 -14.36 4.09 -7.23
CA ARG A 260 -13.75 3.72 -8.50
C ARG A 260 -13.98 4.85 -9.51
N LEU A 261 -12.92 5.39 -10.04
CA LEU A 261 -12.99 6.44 -11.06
C LEU A 261 -12.78 5.86 -12.47
N ASP A 262 -13.65 6.18 -13.39
CA ASP A 262 -13.40 6.00 -14.82
C ASP A 262 -12.64 7.23 -15.36
N PRO A 263 -11.35 7.10 -15.71
CA PRO A 263 -10.54 8.25 -16.12
C PRO A 263 -10.90 8.80 -17.51
N ALA A 264 -11.68 8.07 -18.32
CA ALA A 264 -12.12 8.51 -19.64
C ALA A 264 -13.40 9.35 -19.56
N THR A 265 -14.37 8.92 -18.74
CA THR A 265 -15.66 9.61 -18.58
C THR A 265 -15.73 10.47 -17.32
N GLU A 266 -14.75 10.34 -16.44
CA GLU A 266 -14.66 11.00 -15.13
C GLU A 266 -15.80 10.65 -14.16
N LYS A 267 -16.53 9.60 -14.46
CA LYS A 267 -17.61 9.10 -13.59
C LYS A 267 -17.00 8.36 -12.40
N MET A 268 -17.53 8.63 -11.23
CA MET A 268 -17.18 7.96 -9.98
C MET A 268 -18.29 6.99 -9.58
N GLN A 269 -17.91 5.73 -9.35
CA GLN A 269 -18.77 4.75 -8.68
C GLN A 269 -18.41 4.79 -7.19
N VAL A 270 -19.37 5.14 -6.35
CA VAL A 270 -19.20 5.20 -4.89
C VAL A 270 -19.77 3.94 -4.27
N ILE A 271 -18.97 3.23 -3.49
CA ILE A 271 -19.34 1.99 -2.79
C ILE A 271 -19.28 2.26 -1.30
N ASN A 272 -20.43 2.17 -0.64
CA ASN A 272 -20.52 2.30 0.81
C ASN A 272 -20.08 0.99 1.48
N LEU A 273 -19.23 1.07 2.48
CA LEU A 273 -18.80 -0.10 3.24
C LEU A 273 -19.89 -0.50 4.25
N PRO A 274 -20.15 -1.82 4.41
CA PRO A 274 -21.23 -2.30 5.28
C PRO A 274 -20.95 -2.10 6.77
N THR A 275 -19.68 -2.16 7.17
CA THR A 275 -19.27 -1.93 8.56
C THR A 275 -18.90 -0.46 8.74
N PRO A 276 -19.51 0.28 9.68
CA PRO A 276 -19.19 1.67 9.92
C PRO A 276 -17.78 1.82 10.51
N ASN A 277 -17.14 2.96 10.24
CA ASN A 277 -15.80 3.28 10.72
C ASN A 277 -14.76 2.19 10.40
N THR A 278 -14.82 1.64 9.21
CA THR A 278 -13.94 0.54 8.75
C THR A 278 -12.46 0.92 8.81
N GLY A 279 -12.10 2.15 8.44
CA GLY A 279 -10.74 2.67 8.55
C GLY A 279 -9.77 1.98 7.60
N ILE A 280 -10.08 1.94 6.29
CA ILE A 280 -9.20 1.36 5.27
C ILE A 280 -7.89 2.16 5.21
N ARG A 281 -6.76 1.45 5.17
CA ARG A 281 -5.42 2.05 5.06
C ARG A 281 -4.60 1.47 3.92
N LYS A 282 -5.00 0.33 3.41
CA LYS A 282 -4.44 -0.32 2.23
C LYS A 282 -5.54 -1.06 1.48
N MET A 283 -5.51 -0.92 0.17
CA MET A 283 -6.28 -1.70 -0.79
C MET A 283 -5.32 -2.32 -1.80
N ILE A 284 -5.69 -3.46 -2.34
CA ILE A 284 -4.90 -4.15 -3.36
C ILE A 284 -5.83 -4.90 -4.33
N ILE A 285 -5.47 -4.90 -5.60
CA ILE A 285 -6.13 -5.75 -6.61
C ILE A 285 -5.40 -7.09 -6.64
N ALA A 286 -6.12 -8.17 -6.41
CA ALA A 286 -5.58 -9.52 -6.55
C ALA A 286 -5.54 -9.96 -8.02
N ALA A 287 -4.85 -11.07 -8.31
CA ALA A 287 -4.66 -11.57 -9.68
C ALA A 287 -5.99 -11.91 -10.39
N ASP A 288 -7.02 -12.24 -9.63
CA ASP A 288 -8.39 -12.47 -10.12
C ASP A 288 -9.18 -11.19 -10.42
N GLY A 289 -8.57 -10.03 -10.17
CA GLY A 289 -9.12 -8.70 -10.43
C GLY A 289 -9.99 -8.14 -9.31
N ARG A 290 -10.26 -8.90 -8.24
CA ARG A 290 -11.04 -8.42 -7.09
C ARG A 290 -10.23 -7.44 -6.26
N LEU A 291 -10.92 -6.43 -5.72
CA LEU A 291 -10.31 -5.48 -4.80
C LEU A 291 -10.43 -5.99 -3.36
N TRP A 292 -9.29 -6.15 -2.71
CA TRP A 292 -9.19 -6.51 -1.30
C TRP A 292 -8.77 -5.31 -0.46
N TYR A 293 -9.28 -5.20 0.75
CA TYR A 293 -8.92 -4.16 1.71
C TYR A 293 -8.85 -4.70 3.13
N MET A 294 -8.14 -3.97 3.99
CA MET A 294 -8.15 -4.23 5.42
C MET A 294 -8.76 -3.05 6.17
N GLY A 295 -9.84 -3.32 6.89
CA GLY A 295 -10.51 -2.40 7.81
C GLY A 295 -9.78 -2.38 9.15
N SER A 296 -8.83 -1.46 9.31
CA SER A 296 -7.91 -1.45 10.46
C SER A 296 -8.59 -1.13 11.79
N HIS A 297 -9.67 -0.34 11.77
CA HIS A 297 -10.38 0.02 13.00
C HIS A 297 -11.27 -1.10 13.51
N VAL A 298 -11.72 -1.99 12.63
CA VAL A 298 -12.70 -3.03 12.94
C VAL A 298 -12.13 -4.45 12.85
N GLY A 299 -10.87 -4.60 12.42
CA GLY A 299 -10.19 -5.88 12.31
C GLY A 299 -10.83 -6.83 11.29
N LYS A 300 -11.30 -6.31 10.16
CA LYS A 300 -11.93 -7.09 9.10
C LYS A 300 -11.19 -6.99 7.78
N ILE A 301 -10.92 -8.13 7.14
CA ILE A 301 -10.55 -8.16 5.73
C ILE A 301 -11.82 -8.16 4.90
N GLY A 302 -11.84 -7.34 3.85
CA GLY A 302 -12.98 -7.24 2.95
C GLY A 302 -12.59 -7.40 1.48
N VAL A 303 -13.56 -7.83 0.68
CA VAL A 303 -13.46 -7.92 -0.79
C VAL A 303 -14.61 -7.17 -1.44
N ILE A 304 -14.33 -6.49 -2.54
CA ILE A 304 -15.32 -5.84 -3.41
C ILE A 304 -15.31 -6.54 -4.77
N GLU A 305 -16.53 -6.98 -5.19
CA GLU A 305 -16.79 -7.68 -6.45
C GLU A 305 -17.70 -6.92 -7.40
#